data_6dca409230f5c9cb8c0614f504fa645f
#
_entry.id   6dca409230f5c9cb8c0614f504fa645f
#
_cell.length_a   1.000
_cell.length_b   1.000
_cell.length_c   1.000
_cell.angle_alpha   90.00
_cell.angle_beta   90.00
_cell.angle_gamma   90.00
#
_symmetry.space_group_name_H-M   'P 1'
#
loop_
_entity.id
_entity.type
_entity.pdbx_description
1 polymer ?
#
loop_
_entity_poly.entity_id
_entity_poly.type
_entity_poly.pdbx_seq_one_letter_code
_entity_poly.pdbx_strand_id
1 'polypeptide(L)'
;MGAVDFTEWAVPDLILTFRGVTYTVAPPSVADMKLILAAAARAEVNLRLVAGPLPPEVEELLATVGDRHPALGDDVFDQMVADGVPGPAIDRMAYYAAFFWARGREYADRLAVFLWTPRDPDGGGDAVPKARPRSPRKSGRSTGKASRSTKTRTASPSTPTTESPTK
;
A
#
# COMPACT_ATOMS: atom_id res chain seq x y z
N MET A 1 6.86 35.70 -14.16
CA MET A 1 6.58 34.32 -13.78
C MET A 1 5.07 34.18 -13.65
N GLY A 2 4.43 33.32 -14.44
CA GLY A 2 2.99 33.06 -14.32
C GLY A 2 2.70 32.19 -13.10
N ALA A 3 1.55 32.43 -12.45
CA ALA A 3 1.04 31.52 -11.43
C ALA A 3 0.64 30.20 -12.10
N VAL A 4 0.93 29.08 -11.48
CA VAL A 4 0.46 27.77 -11.90
C VAL A 4 -0.84 27.49 -11.17
N ASP A 5 -1.92 27.22 -11.92
CA ASP A 5 -3.18 26.80 -11.32
C ASP A 5 -3.12 25.28 -11.04
N PHE A 6 -3.19 24.91 -9.77
CA PHE A 6 -3.17 23.51 -9.34
C PHE A 6 -4.56 22.84 -9.36
N THR A 7 -5.62 23.58 -9.71
CA THR A 7 -6.99 23.03 -9.74
C THR A 7 -7.11 21.81 -10.65
N GLU A 8 -6.42 21.81 -11.78
CA GLU A 8 -6.44 20.66 -12.70
C GLU A 8 -5.74 19.40 -12.15
N TRP A 9 -4.85 19.60 -11.17
CA TRP A 9 -4.09 18.51 -10.53
C TRP A 9 -4.62 18.17 -9.13
N ALA A 10 -5.68 18.83 -8.71
CA ALA A 10 -6.33 18.52 -7.44
C ALA A 10 -6.86 17.09 -7.46
N VAL A 11 -6.73 16.42 -6.32
CA VAL A 11 -7.32 15.08 -6.15
C VAL A 11 -8.84 15.22 -6.23
N PRO A 12 -9.52 14.48 -7.13
CA PRO A 12 -10.97 14.57 -7.28
C PRO A 12 -11.68 13.99 -6.06
N ASP A 13 -12.91 14.43 -5.84
CA ASP A 13 -13.80 13.86 -4.83
C ASP A 13 -13.97 12.36 -5.02
N LEU A 14 -14.09 11.64 -3.92
CA LEU A 14 -14.44 10.23 -3.93
C LEU A 14 -15.97 10.07 -3.95
N ILE A 15 -16.47 9.40 -4.97
CA ILE A 15 -17.90 9.13 -5.11
C ILE A 15 -18.19 7.71 -4.63
N LEU A 16 -19.02 7.59 -3.61
CA LEU A 16 -19.49 6.33 -3.04
C LEU A 16 -21.01 6.21 -3.29
N THR A 17 -21.47 5.02 -3.67
CA THR A 17 -22.90 4.77 -3.89
C THR A 17 -23.38 3.59 -3.04
N PHE A 18 -24.46 3.80 -2.30
CA PHE A 18 -25.11 2.76 -1.52
C PHE A 18 -26.62 2.76 -1.75
N ARG A 19 -27.17 1.67 -2.25
CA ARG A 19 -28.63 1.52 -2.56
C ARG A 19 -29.21 2.65 -3.42
N GLY A 20 -28.41 3.19 -4.35
CA GLY A 20 -28.83 4.26 -5.25
C GLY A 20 -28.65 5.68 -4.68
N VAL A 21 -28.26 5.82 -3.42
CA VAL A 21 -27.86 7.09 -2.83
C VAL A 21 -26.36 7.32 -3.07
N THR A 22 -26.00 8.52 -3.48
CA THR A 22 -24.61 8.88 -3.77
C THR A 22 -24.08 9.83 -2.71
N TYR A 23 -22.92 9.51 -2.18
CA TYR A 23 -22.18 10.28 -1.20
C TYR A 23 -20.89 10.80 -1.84
N THR A 24 -20.68 12.11 -1.75
CA THR A 24 -19.49 12.79 -2.29
C THR A 24 -18.56 13.12 -1.15
N VAL A 25 -17.42 12.44 -1.10
CA VAL A 25 -16.40 12.62 -0.07
C VAL A 25 -15.31 13.53 -0.61
N ALA A 26 -15.16 14.71 -0.02
CA ALA A 26 -14.11 15.65 -0.39
C ALA A 26 -12.72 15.13 0.01
N PRO A 27 -11.65 15.57 -0.66
CA PRO A 27 -10.28 15.25 -0.26
C PRO A 27 -10.02 15.62 1.20
N PRO A 28 -9.38 14.72 1.98
CA PRO A 28 -9.16 14.94 3.40
C PRO A 28 -8.18 16.08 3.67
N SER A 29 -8.34 16.72 4.83
CA SER A 29 -7.37 17.70 5.32
C SER A 29 -5.99 17.05 5.59
N VAL A 30 -4.96 17.89 5.76
CA VAL A 30 -3.62 17.40 6.13
C VAL A 30 -3.64 16.66 7.47
N ALA A 31 -4.49 17.08 8.40
CA ALA A 31 -4.62 16.43 9.71
C ALA A 31 -5.29 15.05 9.56
N ASP A 32 -6.40 14.98 8.81
CA ASP A 32 -7.11 13.73 8.55
C ASP A 32 -6.25 12.76 7.75
N MET A 33 -5.47 13.26 6.78
CA MET A 33 -4.58 12.43 5.99
C MET A 33 -3.55 11.68 6.85
N LYS A 34 -3.05 12.28 7.94
CA LYS A 34 -2.15 11.59 8.88
C LYS A 34 -2.86 10.42 9.56
N LEU A 35 -4.11 10.62 9.99
CA LEU A 35 -4.93 9.56 10.60
C LEU A 35 -5.27 8.47 9.58
N ILE A 36 -5.59 8.83 8.35
CA ILE A 36 -5.88 7.91 7.25
C ILE A 36 -4.67 7.04 6.92
N LEU A 37 -3.47 7.64 6.80
CA LEU A 37 -2.24 6.89 6.56
C LEU A 37 -1.92 5.92 7.70
N ALA A 38 -2.12 6.35 8.95
CA ALA A 38 -1.94 5.51 10.13
C ALA A 38 -2.94 4.34 10.13
N ALA A 39 -4.22 4.61 9.81
CA ALA A 39 -5.25 3.58 9.73
C ALA A 39 -4.97 2.57 8.59
N ALA A 40 -4.54 3.04 7.42
CA ALA A 40 -4.15 2.19 6.30
C ALA A 40 -2.97 1.28 6.68
N ALA A 41 -1.92 1.83 7.32
CA ALA A 41 -0.77 1.06 7.78
C ALA A 41 -1.18 -0.03 8.79
N ARG A 42 -2.04 0.29 9.77
CA ARG A 42 -2.56 -0.70 10.72
C ARG A 42 -3.34 -1.80 10.01
N ALA A 43 -4.17 -1.44 9.05
CA ALA A 43 -4.95 -2.40 8.29
C ALA A 43 -4.06 -3.33 7.44
N GLU A 44 -3.01 -2.81 6.80
CA GLU A 44 -2.04 -3.60 6.03
C GLU A 44 -1.30 -4.62 6.92
N VAL A 45 -0.89 -4.22 8.14
CA VAL A 45 -0.28 -5.13 9.13
C VAL A 45 -1.28 -6.20 9.57
N ASN A 46 -2.52 -5.83 9.90
CA ASN A 46 -3.56 -6.75 10.33
C ASN A 46 -3.93 -7.77 9.23
N LEU A 47 -3.92 -7.35 7.97
CA LEU A 47 -4.14 -8.20 6.81
C LEU A 47 -2.91 -9.02 6.41
N ARG A 48 -1.78 -8.85 7.11
CA ARG A 48 -0.48 -9.47 6.82
C ARG A 48 0.06 -9.14 5.42
N LEU A 49 -0.32 -7.99 4.89
CA LEU A 49 0.23 -7.46 3.64
C LEU A 49 1.60 -6.83 3.87
N VAL A 50 1.84 -6.33 5.09
CA VAL A 50 3.12 -5.82 5.56
C VAL A 50 3.53 -6.60 6.80
N ALA A 51 4.80 -7.00 6.87
CA ALA A 51 5.35 -7.72 8.02
C ALA A 51 5.87 -6.73 9.08
N GLY A 52 5.74 -7.11 10.34
CA GLY A 52 6.26 -6.37 11.49
C GLY A 52 5.17 -5.74 12.35
N PRO A 53 5.53 -5.27 13.55
CA PRO A 53 4.64 -4.54 14.41
C PRO A 53 4.38 -3.11 13.88
N LEU A 54 3.27 -2.54 14.30
CA LEU A 54 3.00 -1.13 14.04
C LEU A 54 3.92 -0.27 14.91
N PRO A 55 4.49 0.83 14.40
CA PRO A 55 5.25 1.78 15.22
C PRO A 55 4.37 2.37 16.35
N PRO A 56 4.90 2.55 17.58
CA PRO A 56 4.12 3.04 18.71
C PRO A 56 3.50 4.42 18.46
N GLU A 57 4.16 5.29 17.72
CA GLU A 57 3.65 6.62 17.36
C GLU A 57 2.39 6.54 16.49
N VAL A 58 2.28 5.50 15.67
CA VAL A 58 1.09 5.23 14.85
C VAL A 58 -0.05 4.72 15.72
N GLU A 59 0.23 3.87 16.72
CA GLU A 59 -0.77 3.41 17.68
C GLU A 59 -1.30 4.55 18.53
N GLU A 60 -0.43 5.42 19.04
CA GLU A 60 -0.81 6.62 19.79
C GLU A 60 -1.68 7.56 18.94
N LEU A 61 -1.30 7.79 17.68
CA LEU A 61 -2.09 8.62 16.77
C LEU A 61 -3.48 8.02 16.54
N LEU A 62 -3.58 6.71 16.34
CA LEU A 62 -4.85 6.02 16.13
C LEU A 62 -5.74 6.00 17.39
N ALA A 63 -5.16 6.08 18.58
CA ALA A 63 -5.92 6.20 19.82
C ALA A 63 -6.68 7.54 19.94
N THR A 64 -6.28 8.55 19.16
CA THR A 64 -6.98 9.85 19.10
C THR A 64 -8.20 9.86 18.17
N VAL A 65 -8.34 8.83 17.31
CA VAL A 65 -9.50 8.67 16.42
C VAL A 65 -10.66 8.14 17.25
N GLY A 66 -11.68 8.94 17.48
CA GLY A 66 -12.92 8.51 18.15
C GLY A 66 -13.73 7.56 17.28
N ASP A 67 -15.05 7.55 17.46
CA ASP A 67 -15.99 6.69 16.73
C ASP A 67 -16.23 7.14 15.27
N ARG A 68 -15.55 8.20 14.81
CA ARG A 68 -15.69 8.74 13.47
C ARG A 68 -14.68 8.14 12.50
N HIS A 69 -15.01 8.25 11.20
CA HIS A 69 -14.16 7.76 10.12
C HIS A 69 -13.48 8.93 9.39
N PRO A 70 -12.21 9.27 9.68
CA PRO A 70 -11.52 10.42 9.08
C PRO A 70 -11.50 10.39 7.55
N ALA A 71 -11.58 9.19 6.96
CA ALA A 71 -11.55 9.01 5.51
C ALA A 71 -12.85 9.39 4.80
N LEU A 72 -13.98 9.46 5.52
CA LEU A 72 -15.27 9.90 4.98
C LEU A 72 -15.51 11.39 5.22
N GLY A 73 -14.86 11.97 6.25
CA GLY A 73 -15.22 13.28 6.77
C GLY A 73 -16.52 13.25 7.58
N ASP A 74 -16.66 14.22 8.48
CA ASP A 74 -17.78 14.27 9.43
C ASP A 74 -19.12 14.44 8.74
N ASP A 75 -19.22 15.33 7.74
CA ASP A 75 -20.47 15.65 7.05
C ASP A 75 -21.05 14.42 6.33
N VAL A 76 -20.19 13.68 5.63
CA VAL A 76 -20.62 12.47 4.89
C VAL A 76 -20.95 11.35 5.85
N PHE A 77 -20.19 11.19 6.93
CA PHE A 77 -20.50 10.20 7.96
C PHE A 77 -21.86 10.47 8.61
N ASP A 78 -22.12 11.72 9.02
CA ASP A 78 -23.40 12.12 9.62
C ASP A 78 -24.57 11.96 8.63
N GLN A 79 -24.34 12.28 7.33
CA GLN A 79 -25.34 12.03 6.28
C GLN A 79 -25.67 10.54 6.14
N MET A 80 -24.65 9.66 6.10
CA MET A 80 -24.88 8.21 6.02
C MET A 80 -25.66 7.68 7.22
N VAL A 81 -25.38 8.20 8.42
CA VAL A 81 -26.10 7.84 9.64
C VAL A 81 -27.56 8.31 9.55
N ALA A 82 -27.80 9.56 9.10
CA ALA A 82 -29.14 10.10 8.93
C ALA A 82 -29.96 9.34 7.89
N ASP A 83 -29.33 8.87 6.81
CA ASP A 83 -29.95 8.05 5.77
C ASP A 83 -30.17 6.59 6.21
N GLY A 84 -29.79 6.22 7.44
CA GLY A 84 -29.98 4.88 7.97
C GLY A 84 -29.08 3.82 7.31
N VAL A 85 -27.91 4.21 6.82
CA VAL A 85 -26.93 3.25 6.27
C VAL A 85 -26.46 2.35 7.41
N PRO A 86 -26.51 1.01 7.25
CA PRO A 86 -26.04 0.09 8.29
C PRO A 86 -24.56 0.31 8.64
N GLY A 87 -24.22 0.29 9.93
CA GLY A 87 -22.85 0.48 10.41
C GLY A 87 -21.80 -0.35 9.65
N PRO A 88 -21.99 -1.67 9.44
CA PRO A 88 -21.04 -2.46 8.66
C PRO A 88 -20.87 -2.02 7.20
N ALA A 89 -21.85 -1.32 6.61
CA ALA A 89 -21.69 -0.74 5.28
C ALA A 89 -20.90 0.56 5.34
N ILE A 90 -21.14 1.39 6.35
CA ILE A 90 -20.33 2.60 6.62
C ILE A 90 -18.87 2.20 6.84
N ASP A 91 -18.59 1.19 7.68
CA ASP A 91 -17.24 0.70 7.94
C ASP A 91 -16.52 0.25 6.67
N ARG A 92 -17.22 -0.47 5.77
CA ARG A 92 -16.64 -0.89 4.49
C ARG A 92 -16.34 0.29 3.58
N MET A 93 -17.24 1.27 3.50
CA MET A 93 -17.04 2.49 2.71
C MET A 93 -15.90 3.34 3.28
N ALA A 94 -15.81 3.48 4.61
CA ALA A 94 -14.72 4.16 5.28
C ALA A 94 -13.38 3.47 5.05
N TYR A 95 -13.37 2.13 5.11
CA TYR A 95 -12.18 1.33 4.83
C TYR A 95 -11.72 1.51 3.38
N TYR A 96 -12.64 1.44 2.43
CA TYR A 96 -12.35 1.72 1.02
C TYR A 96 -11.80 3.13 0.82
N ALA A 97 -12.46 4.15 1.42
CA ALA A 97 -12.02 5.54 1.36
C ALA A 97 -10.62 5.73 1.93
N ALA A 98 -10.30 5.08 3.06
CA ALA A 98 -8.97 5.15 3.66
C ALA A 98 -7.87 4.66 2.68
N PHE A 99 -8.09 3.55 2.01
CA PHE A 99 -7.14 3.05 1.02
C PHE A 99 -7.13 3.85 -0.28
N PHE A 100 -8.29 4.39 -0.68
CA PHE A 100 -8.37 5.30 -1.82
C PHE A 100 -7.48 6.54 -1.62
N TRP A 101 -7.56 7.18 -0.45
CA TRP A 101 -6.74 8.34 -0.12
C TRP A 101 -5.26 7.97 0.12
N ALA A 102 -4.99 6.86 0.80
CA ALA A 102 -3.63 6.45 1.17
C ALA A 102 -2.82 5.83 0.03
N ARG A 103 -3.47 5.11 -0.90
CA ARG A 103 -2.80 4.26 -1.90
C ARG A 103 -3.35 4.43 -3.32
N GLY A 104 -4.40 5.22 -3.49
CA GLY A 104 -5.06 5.46 -4.77
C GLY A 104 -6.15 4.42 -5.09
N ARG A 105 -6.96 4.78 -6.10
CA ARG A 105 -8.14 4.04 -6.52
C ARG A 105 -7.85 2.57 -6.84
N GLU A 106 -6.86 2.31 -7.66
CA GLU A 106 -6.56 0.95 -8.14
C GLU A 106 -6.24 -0.02 -7.01
N TYR A 107 -5.52 0.46 -5.99
CA TYR A 107 -5.23 -0.34 -4.80
C TYR A 107 -6.49 -0.60 -3.98
N ALA A 108 -7.30 0.43 -3.75
CA ALA A 108 -8.55 0.31 -3.00
C ALA A 108 -9.54 -0.66 -3.69
N ASP A 109 -9.67 -0.59 -5.02
CA ASP A 109 -10.53 -1.48 -5.80
C ASP A 109 -10.08 -2.95 -5.67
N ARG A 110 -8.80 -3.23 -5.83
CA ARG A 110 -8.26 -4.59 -5.67
C ARG A 110 -8.46 -5.14 -4.26
N LEU A 111 -8.23 -4.30 -3.25
CA LEU A 111 -8.40 -4.70 -1.86
C LEU A 111 -9.88 -4.95 -1.52
N ALA A 112 -10.78 -4.12 -2.01
CA ALA A 112 -12.23 -4.31 -1.85
C ALA A 112 -12.71 -5.63 -2.45
N VAL A 113 -12.27 -5.96 -3.67
CA VAL A 113 -12.56 -7.24 -4.32
C VAL A 113 -12.01 -8.40 -3.48
N PHE A 114 -10.77 -8.30 -3.03
CA PHE A 114 -10.13 -9.34 -2.21
C PHE A 114 -10.88 -9.59 -0.89
N LEU A 115 -11.35 -8.54 -0.21
CA LEU A 115 -11.95 -8.65 1.11
C LEU A 115 -13.44 -9.03 1.07
N TRP A 116 -14.18 -8.52 0.08
CA TRP A 116 -15.65 -8.52 0.14
C TRP A 116 -16.33 -9.27 -1.00
N THR A 117 -15.60 -9.73 -2.03
CA THR A 117 -16.21 -10.63 -3.01
C THR A 117 -16.46 -11.99 -2.34
N PRO A 118 -17.70 -12.49 -2.37
CA PRO A 118 -18.01 -13.83 -1.89
C PRO A 118 -17.11 -14.85 -2.62
N ARG A 119 -16.41 -15.66 -1.86
CA ARG A 119 -15.68 -16.80 -2.42
C ARG A 119 -16.67 -17.95 -2.52
N ASP A 120 -16.86 -18.48 -3.71
CA ASP A 120 -17.64 -19.71 -3.89
C ASP A 120 -16.95 -20.83 -3.09
N PRO A 121 -17.64 -21.46 -2.12
CA PRO A 121 -17.05 -22.54 -1.34
C PRO A 121 -16.67 -23.75 -2.20
N ASP A 122 -17.28 -23.92 -3.38
CA ASP A 122 -17.01 -24.97 -4.34
C ASP A 122 -16.18 -24.51 -5.55
N GLY A 123 -15.90 -23.22 -5.67
CA GLY A 123 -14.98 -22.67 -6.65
C GLY A 123 -13.56 -23.08 -6.25
N GLY A 124 -13.04 -24.12 -6.90
CA GLY A 124 -11.67 -24.59 -6.73
C GLY A 124 -10.72 -23.41 -6.74
N GLY A 125 -10.17 -23.08 -5.57
CA GLY A 125 -9.26 -21.97 -5.39
C GLY A 125 -8.21 -22.03 -6.49
N ASP A 126 -8.03 -20.92 -7.19
CA ASP A 126 -6.82 -20.71 -7.96
C ASP A 126 -5.65 -20.91 -6.99
N ALA A 127 -5.17 -22.15 -7.02
CA ALA A 127 -3.99 -22.54 -6.28
C ALA A 127 -2.91 -21.54 -6.68
N VAL A 128 -2.41 -20.82 -5.70
CA VAL A 128 -1.12 -20.11 -5.80
C VAL A 128 -0.24 -20.96 -6.72
N PRO A 129 0.29 -20.43 -7.83
CA PRO A 129 1.08 -21.23 -8.73
C PRO A 129 2.24 -21.83 -7.94
N LYS A 130 2.10 -23.09 -7.54
CA LYS A 130 3.16 -23.85 -6.91
C LYS A 130 4.33 -23.79 -7.89
N ALA A 131 5.40 -23.14 -7.47
CA ALA A 131 6.65 -23.12 -8.22
C ALA A 131 6.90 -24.55 -8.73
N ARG A 132 6.87 -24.73 -10.05
CA ARG A 132 7.17 -26.01 -10.67
C ARG A 132 8.51 -26.49 -10.13
N PRO A 133 8.58 -27.69 -9.55
CA PRO A 133 9.87 -28.25 -9.16
C PRO A 133 10.75 -28.29 -10.41
N ARG A 134 11.88 -27.62 -10.35
CA ARG A 134 12.91 -27.70 -11.39
C ARG A 134 13.33 -29.15 -11.52
N SER A 135 12.97 -29.77 -12.63
CA SER A 135 13.49 -31.08 -12.99
C SER A 135 15.02 -31.08 -12.96
N PRO A 136 15.67 -32.08 -12.36
CA PRO A 136 17.11 -32.14 -12.34
C PRO A 136 17.63 -32.28 -13.77
N ARG A 137 18.35 -31.28 -14.23
CA ARG A 137 19.01 -31.23 -15.52
C ARG A 137 20.07 -32.37 -15.52
N LYS A 138 19.83 -33.42 -16.26
CA LYS A 138 20.82 -34.48 -16.52
C LYS A 138 22.12 -33.84 -17.01
N SER A 139 23.18 -33.99 -16.22
CA SER A 139 24.52 -33.62 -16.61
C SER A 139 25.01 -34.56 -17.73
N GLY A 140 24.95 -34.04 -18.95
CA GLY A 140 25.65 -34.65 -20.07
C GLY A 140 27.15 -34.36 -19.91
N ARG A 141 27.87 -35.44 -19.63
CA ARG A 141 29.33 -35.52 -19.63
C ARG A 141 29.83 -35.33 -21.06
N SER A 142 30.54 -34.24 -21.31
CA SER A 142 31.37 -34.11 -22.52
C SER A 142 32.79 -33.73 -22.09
N THR A 143 33.65 -34.69 -22.34
CA THR A 143 35.12 -34.58 -22.25
C THR A 143 35.64 -33.76 -23.42
N GLY A 144 36.56 -32.82 -23.19
CA GLY A 144 37.25 -32.16 -24.30
C GLY A 144 38.19 -31.05 -23.84
N LYS A 145 39.37 -31.44 -23.45
CA LYS A 145 40.69 -30.97 -23.93
C LYS A 145 41.16 -29.54 -23.59
N ALA A 146 42.28 -29.51 -22.98
CA ALA A 146 43.21 -28.48 -22.55
C ALA A 146 43.58 -27.43 -23.60
N SER A 147 43.84 -26.18 -23.11
CA SER A 147 45.01 -25.35 -23.51
C SER A 147 45.10 -24.15 -22.55
N ARG A 148 45.98 -24.09 -21.78
CA ARG A 148 47.30 -23.45 -21.52
C ARG A 148 47.38 -21.96 -21.91
N SER A 149 47.97 -21.19 -20.98
CA SER A 149 48.71 -19.92 -21.14
C SER A 149 47.94 -18.66 -20.81
N THR A 150 48.37 -17.69 -20.08
CA THR A 150 49.56 -17.19 -19.38
C THR A 150 49.16 -15.97 -18.58
N LYS A 151 49.53 -15.89 -17.33
CA LYS A 151 50.35 -14.88 -16.62
C LYS A 151 50.22 -13.41 -17.08
N THR A 152 49.80 -12.51 -16.19
CA THR A 152 50.47 -11.27 -15.79
C THR A 152 49.75 -10.61 -14.62
N ARG A 153 50.28 -10.55 -13.53
CA ARG A 153 50.74 -9.69 -12.47
C ARG A 153 50.67 -8.20 -12.84
N THR A 154 50.11 -7.37 -11.92
CA THR A 154 50.69 -6.10 -11.40
C THR A 154 49.62 -5.45 -10.53
N ALA A 155 49.77 -5.49 -9.21
CA ALA A 155 50.32 -4.48 -8.32
C ALA A 155 49.40 -3.26 -8.04
N SER A 156 48.98 -3.19 -6.79
CA SER A 156 48.60 -1.96 -6.05
C SER A 156 49.80 -0.97 -6.00
N PRO A 157 49.68 0.30 -5.60
CA PRO A 157 49.28 0.66 -4.23
C PRO A 157 48.61 2.07 -4.02
N SER A 158 48.21 2.30 -2.76
CA SER A 158 48.38 3.49 -1.91
C SER A 158 47.35 4.62 -1.91
N THR A 159 46.69 4.75 -0.76
CA THR A 159 46.25 5.99 -0.07
C THR A 159 47.35 7.05 0.05
N PRO A 160 47.02 8.36 0.28
CA PRO A 160 46.86 8.89 1.63
C PRO A 160 45.76 9.98 1.76
N THR A 161 45.02 10.06 2.89
CA THR A 161 45.14 10.97 4.04
C THR A 161 45.43 12.45 3.75
N THR A 162 44.54 13.36 4.22
CA THR A 162 44.85 14.64 4.87
C THR A 162 43.52 15.38 5.12
N GLU A 163 43.13 15.49 6.39
CA GLU A 163 43.21 16.63 7.33
C GLU A 163 42.16 17.74 7.13
N SER A 164 41.41 17.94 8.20
CA SER A 164 40.75 19.19 8.61
C SER A 164 41.77 20.31 8.84
N PRO A 165 41.41 21.63 8.90
CA PRO A 165 40.75 22.14 10.08
C PRO A 165 39.83 23.40 9.89
N THR A 166 38.97 23.61 10.89
CA THR A 166 38.67 24.85 11.67
C THR A 166 38.50 26.19 10.95
N LYS A 167 37.28 26.77 11.00
CA LYS A 167 37.00 28.02 11.72
C LYS A 167 35.47 28.20 11.84
#